data_70e62bb12c7667abf91172afa3e84cca
#
_entry.id   70e62bb12c7667abf91172afa3e84cca
#
_cell.length_a   1.000
_cell.length_b   1.000
_cell.length_c   1.000
_cell.angle_alpha   90.00
_cell.angle_beta   90.00
_cell.angle_gamma   90.00
#
_symmetry.space_group_name_H-M   'P 1'
#
loop_
_entity.id
_entity.type
_entity.pdbx_description
1 polymer ?
#
loop_
_entity_poly.entity_id
_entity_poly.type
_entity_poly.pdbx_seq_one_letter_code
_entity_poly.pdbx_strand_id
1 'polypeptide(L)'
;MYNNRYDIEGCRNTTREAGIQYHPNFHEFYEQFKHFLKSSVVSGDAMTFYKFSDGEYLFQKGVSDGSTSKGRRDTNLGADAMDLSLFREGMHKNDYYMVECYEQAHREFRECFPNTQPIPAEYPYGLVANKWLFKTFKGQIGIVGAKEKLDLIQELLEYQEYRDYLGIDKFEDYISIPQKYACDDIEATDKMVREQLQNATSKIFIEGIGHAKQALLWKMKEYHPAVYLSVGSGVCAVAGVQDCRGRPYFADWKNYRIKGYDYSKIDIWRDTGLEDIIWLEK
;
A
#
# COMPACT_ATOMS: atom_id res chain seq x y z
N MET A 1 12.92 -14.83 8.85
CA MET A 1 12.17 -15.26 10.04
C MET A 1 11.22 -14.12 10.38
N TYR A 2 9.93 -14.36 10.58
CA TYR A 2 8.97 -13.34 10.99
C TYR A 2 9.43 -12.75 12.35
N ASN A 3 9.47 -11.43 12.46
CA ASN A 3 9.92 -10.80 13.69
C ASN A 3 8.79 -10.88 14.73
N ASN A 4 9.00 -11.56 15.84
CA ASN A 4 8.02 -11.75 16.90
C ASN A 4 7.49 -10.45 17.54
N ARG A 5 8.15 -9.32 17.32
CA ARG A 5 7.63 -8.01 17.78
C ARG A 5 6.40 -7.55 17.00
N TYR A 6 6.23 -8.06 15.80
CA TYR A 6 5.05 -7.82 14.98
C TYR A 6 4.09 -9.00 15.05
N ASP A 7 4.28 -9.80 16.05
CA ASP A 7 3.48 -10.99 16.24
C ASP A 7 2.05 -10.64 16.63
N ILE A 8 1.30 -11.70 16.82
CA ILE A 8 -0.08 -11.62 17.27
C ILE A 8 -0.22 -10.86 18.58
N GLU A 9 0.74 -10.93 19.49
CA GLU A 9 0.59 -10.28 20.80
C GLU A 9 0.55 -8.75 20.68
N GLY A 10 1.46 -8.17 19.90
CA GLY A 10 1.42 -6.73 19.59
C GLY A 10 0.15 -6.33 18.87
N CYS A 11 -0.22 -7.10 17.86
CA CYS A 11 -1.49 -6.91 17.17
C CYS A 11 -2.68 -7.09 18.10
N ARG A 12 -2.74 -8.13 18.94
CA ARG A 12 -3.81 -8.36 19.92
C ARG A 12 -3.96 -7.23 20.91
N ASN A 13 -2.87 -6.66 21.39
CA ASN A 13 -2.93 -5.55 22.35
C ASN A 13 -3.57 -4.33 21.69
N THR A 14 -3.08 -3.93 20.52
CA THR A 14 -3.69 -2.84 19.75
C THR A 14 -5.16 -3.08 19.47
N THR A 15 -5.51 -4.30 19.18
CA THR A 15 -6.86 -4.69 18.77
C THR A 15 -7.81 -4.84 19.94
N ARG A 16 -7.37 -5.30 21.11
CA ARG A 16 -8.19 -5.30 22.33
C ARG A 16 -8.59 -3.87 22.73
N GLU A 17 -7.64 -2.95 22.66
CA GLU A 17 -7.89 -1.54 22.93
C GLU A 17 -8.87 -0.92 21.93
N ALA A 18 -8.89 -1.42 20.69
CA ALA A 18 -9.77 -0.97 19.62
C ALA A 18 -11.05 -1.82 19.45
N GLY A 19 -11.26 -2.85 20.27
CA GLY A 19 -12.43 -3.75 20.19
C GLY A 19 -12.36 -4.77 19.03
N ILE A 20 -11.15 -5.12 18.59
CA ILE A 20 -10.93 -5.97 17.42
C ILE A 20 -10.97 -7.47 17.80
N GLN A 21 -11.62 -8.28 16.95
CA GLN A 21 -11.65 -9.73 17.10
C GLN A 21 -10.55 -10.36 16.21
N TYR A 22 -9.61 -11.08 16.86
CA TYR A 22 -8.61 -11.87 16.17
C TYR A 22 -9.09 -13.26 15.83
N HIS A 23 -8.71 -13.70 14.65
CA HIS A 23 -8.81 -15.11 14.30
C HIS A 23 -7.76 -15.91 15.11
N PRO A 24 -8.14 -17.04 15.77
CA PRO A 24 -7.21 -17.83 16.58
C PRO A 24 -5.96 -18.32 15.85
N ASN A 25 -6.06 -18.53 14.53
CA ASN A 25 -4.99 -19.07 13.68
C ASN A 25 -4.31 -17.97 12.85
N PHE A 26 -4.26 -16.75 13.35
CA PHE A 26 -3.72 -15.59 12.58
C PHE A 26 -2.31 -15.86 12.01
N HIS A 27 -1.40 -16.44 12.77
CA HIS A 27 -0.06 -16.77 12.30
C HIS A 27 -0.05 -17.89 11.26
N GLU A 28 -0.84 -18.91 11.44
CA GLU A 28 -0.95 -20.00 10.48
C GLU A 28 -1.44 -19.47 9.13
N PHE A 29 -2.48 -18.66 9.12
CA PHE A 29 -2.99 -18.05 7.91
C PHE A 29 -2.03 -17.02 7.30
N TYR A 30 -1.25 -16.34 8.12
CA TYR A 30 -0.20 -15.46 7.60
C TYR A 30 0.88 -16.25 6.85
N GLU A 31 1.32 -17.39 7.37
CA GLU A 31 2.27 -18.27 6.66
C GLU A 31 1.62 -18.89 5.39
N GLN A 32 0.36 -19.29 5.46
CA GLN A 32 -0.39 -19.74 4.28
C GLN A 32 -0.48 -18.63 3.22
N PHE A 33 -0.70 -17.37 3.63
CA PHE A 33 -0.73 -16.23 2.73
C PHE A 33 0.62 -16.00 2.03
N LYS A 34 1.74 -16.13 2.76
CA LYS A 34 3.09 -16.09 2.16
C LYS A 34 3.28 -17.19 1.12
N HIS A 35 2.88 -18.42 1.45
CA HIS A 35 2.96 -19.54 0.52
C HIS A 35 2.10 -19.31 -0.72
N PHE A 36 0.89 -18.81 -0.54
CA PHE A 36 -0.02 -18.48 -1.62
C PHE A 36 0.60 -17.43 -2.56
N LEU A 37 1.07 -16.29 -2.04
CA LEU A 37 1.73 -15.26 -2.84
C LEU A 37 2.93 -15.82 -3.62
N LYS A 38 3.77 -16.61 -2.94
CA LYS A 38 4.95 -17.19 -3.59
C LYS A 38 4.58 -18.14 -4.70
N SER A 39 3.58 -18.99 -4.49
CA SER A 39 3.09 -19.92 -5.51
C SER A 39 2.49 -19.17 -6.70
N SER A 40 1.68 -18.16 -6.45
CA SER A 40 1.06 -17.35 -7.51
C SER A 40 2.08 -16.63 -8.37
N VAL A 41 3.12 -16.03 -7.75
CA VAL A 41 4.20 -15.39 -8.51
C VAL A 41 4.99 -16.41 -9.35
N VAL A 42 5.25 -17.59 -8.80
CA VAL A 42 5.95 -18.68 -9.55
C VAL A 42 5.10 -19.19 -10.69
N SER A 43 3.80 -19.35 -10.49
CA SER A 43 2.84 -19.81 -11.53
C SER A 43 2.57 -18.74 -12.60
N GLY A 44 2.92 -17.48 -12.35
CA GLY A 44 2.61 -16.37 -13.25
C GLY A 44 1.13 -15.94 -13.18
N ASP A 45 0.48 -16.17 -12.04
CA ASP A 45 -0.92 -15.79 -11.86
C ASP A 45 -1.08 -14.27 -11.89
N ALA A 46 -2.14 -13.80 -12.56
CA ALA A 46 -2.53 -12.41 -12.60
C ALA A 46 -3.68 -12.18 -11.59
N MET A 47 -3.41 -11.45 -10.50
CA MET A 47 -4.42 -11.23 -9.46
C MET A 47 -4.22 -9.92 -8.69
N THR A 48 -5.29 -9.45 -8.08
CA THR A 48 -5.33 -8.20 -7.30
C THR A 48 -5.77 -8.42 -5.86
N PHE A 49 -5.04 -7.81 -4.93
CA PHE A 49 -5.36 -7.76 -3.52
C PHE A 49 -5.72 -6.32 -3.14
N TYR A 50 -7.00 -6.05 -3.06
CA TYR A 50 -7.53 -4.71 -2.79
C TYR A 50 -7.64 -4.45 -1.29
N LYS A 51 -6.90 -3.47 -0.77
CA LYS A 51 -7.04 -3.02 0.61
C LYS A 51 -8.19 -2.01 0.73
N PHE A 52 -9.21 -2.37 1.50
CA PHE A 52 -10.30 -1.49 1.89
C PHE A 52 -10.04 -0.88 3.27
N SER A 53 -10.37 0.38 3.46
CA SER A 53 -10.29 1.09 4.74
C SER A 53 -11.36 2.18 4.84
N ASP A 54 -11.40 2.87 5.97
CA ASP A 54 -12.27 4.00 6.24
C ASP A 54 -12.21 5.10 5.16
N GLY A 55 -11.01 5.36 4.63
CA GLY A 55 -10.83 6.32 3.54
C GLY A 55 -11.61 5.94 2.29
N GLU A 56 -11.53 4.70 1.85
CA GLU A 56 -12.28 4.19 0.69
C GLU A 56 -13.79 4.20 0.96
N TYR A 57 -14.20 3.83 2.18
CA TYR A 57 -15.61 3.88 2.57
C TYR A 57 -16.17 5.30 2.51
N LEU A 58 -15.47 6.27 3.11
CA LEU A 58 -15.90 7.66 3.11
C LEU A 58 -15.89 8.28 1.71
N PHE A 59 -14.91 7.92 0.87
CA PHE A 59 -14.87 8.36 -0.52
C PHE A 59 -16.08 7.84 -1.30
N GLN A 60 -16.46 6.57 -1.13
CA GLN A 60 -17.65 5.99 -1.75
C GLN A 60 -18.96 6.68 -1.34
N LYS A 61 -18.99 7.26 -0.15
CA LYS A 61 -20.12 8.03 0.36
C LYS A 61 -20.10 9.51 -0.08
N GLY A 62 -19.07 9.94 -0.80
CA GLY A 62 -18.90 11.34 -1.20
C GLY A 62 -18.49 12.26 -0.04
N VAL A 63 -17.87 11.72 1.01
CA VAL A 63 -17.52 12.47 2.23
C VAL A 63 -16.03 12.85 2.30
N SER A 64 -15.15 12.09 1.64
CA SER A 64 -13.71 12.29 1.69
C SER A 64 -13.14 12.66 0.31
N ASP A 65 -12.30 13.68 0.26
CA ASP A 65 -11.53 14.08 -0.92
C ASP A 65 -10.15 13.40 -1.04
N GLY A 66 -9.91 12.40 -0.19
CA GLY A 66 -8.75 11.51 -0.30
C GLY A 66 -7.70 11.65 0.76
N SER A 67 -7.38 12.78 1.33
CA SER A 67 -6.40 12.86 2.40
C SER A 67 -6.52 14.11 3.23
N THR A 68 -6.43 13.93 4.53
CA THR A 68 -6.32 15.03 5.50
C THR A 68 -4.88 15.52 5.67
N SER A 69 -3.88 14.88 5.04
CA SER A 69 -2.49 15.27 5.16
C SER A 69 -2.16 16.46 4.24
N LYS A 70 -1.24 17.31 4.71
CA LYS A 70 -0.79 18.46 3.91
C LYS A 70 -0.14 18.00 2.62
N GLY A 71 -0.63 18.50 1.50
CA GLY A 71 -0.01 18.30 0.21
C GLY A 71 -0.56 17.15 -0.62
N ARG A 72 -1.37 16.24 -0.05
CA ARG A 72 -2.03 15.19 -0.81
C ARG A 72 -3.52 15.42 -0.86
N ARG A 73 -4.05 15.36 -2.07
CA ARG A 73 -5.49 15.25 -2.34
C ARG A 73 -5.67 14.36 -3.56
N ASP A 74 -6.56 13.38 -3.44
CA ASP A 74 -6.87 12.50 -4.57
C ASP A 74 -7.79 13.18 -5.58
N THR A 75 -8.55 14.20 -5.15
CA THR A 75 -9.35 15.07 -6.01
C THR A 75 -9.29 16.54 -5.58
N ASN A 76 -9.36 17.45 -6.54
CA ASN A 76 -9.53 18.88 -6.32
C ASN A 76 -11.03 19.28 -6.28
N LEU A 77 -11.89 18.46 -6.87
CA LEU A 77 -13.31 18.72 -7.01
C LEU A 77 -14.12 18.49 -5.71
N GLY A 78 -13.55 17.69 -4.78
CA GLY A 78 -14.32 17.15 -3.67
C GLY A 78 -15.07 15.87 -4.09
N ALA A 79 -15.14 14.90 -3.19
CA ALA A 79 -15.75 13.61 -3.50
C ALA A 79 -17.27 13.71 -3.77
N ASP A 80 -17.94 14.70 -3.19
CA ASP A 80 -19.37 14.97 -3.37
C ASP A 80 -19.70 15.53 -4.76
N ALA A 81 -18.73 16.17 -5.43
CA ALA A 81 -18.88 16.76 -6.77
C ALA A 81 -18.41 15.83 -7.90
N MET A 82 -17.83 14.68 -7.57
CA MET A 82 -17.32 13.73 -8.55
C MET A 82 -18.38 12.71 -8.99
N ASP A 83 -18.27 12.24 -10.23
CA ASP A 83 -18.90 10.98 -10.62
C ASP A 83 -18.10 9.79 -10.06
N LEU A 84 -18.64 9.19 -9.00
CA LEU A 84 -18.02 8.05 -8.33
C LEU A 84 -18.39 6.70 -8.95
N SER A 85 -19.10 6.65 -10.08
CA SER A 85 -19.58 5.40 -10.69
C SER A 85 -18.44 4.43 -11.03
N LEU A 86 -17.37 4.92 -11.68
CA LEU A 86 -16.21 4.11 -12.04
C LEU A 86 -15.46 3.58 -10.80
N PHE A 87 -15.38 4.37 -9.74
CA PHE A 87 -14.74 3.96 -8.49
C PHE A 87 -15.56 2.90 -7.76
N ARG A 88 -16.90 3.07 -7.69
CA ARG A 88 -17.83 2.10 -7.09
C ARG A 88 -17.83 0.80 -7.86
N GLU A 89 -17.90 0.85 -9.18
CA GLU A 89 -17.87 -0.34 -10.03
C GLU A 89 -16.52 -1.07 -9.92
N GLY A 90 -15.42 -0.32 -10.04
CA GLY A 90 -14.07 -0.90 -10.09
C GLY A 90 -13.65 -1.55 -8.78
N MET A 91 -14.07 -1.02 -7.63
CA MET A 91 -13.72 -1.65 -6.35
C MET A 91 -14.28 -3.08 -6.21
N HIS A 92 -15.37 -3.43 -6.89
CA HIS A 92 -15.97 -4.76 -6.85
C HIS A 92 -15.35 -5.77 -7.82
N LYS A 93 -14.39 -5.34 -8.67
CA LYS A 93 -13.76 -6.18 -9.71
C LYS A 93 -12.43 -6.81 -9.30
N ASN A 94 -12.01 -6.61 -8.05
CA ASN A 94 -10.78 -7.19 -7.54
C ASN A 94 -10.96 -8.65 -7.11
N ASP A 95 -9.87 -9.42 -7.12
CA ASP A 95 -9.95 -10.86 -6.84
C ASP A 95 -10.01 -11.14 -5.34
N TYR A 96 -9.23 -10.40 -4.54
CA TYR A 96 -9.15 -10.54 -3.09
C TYR A 96 -9.28 -9.20 -2.40
N TYR A 97 -9.86 -9.22 -1.20
CA TYR A 97 -10.09 -8.03 -0.39
C TYR A 97 -9.38 -8.16 0.95
N MET A 98 -8.76 -7.07 1.37
CA MET A 98 -8.02 -7.00 2.62
C MET A 98 -8.58 -5.89 3.49
N VAL A 99 -8.84 -6.20 4.77
CA VAL A 99 -9.44 -5.27 5.74
C VAL A 99 -8.69 -5.34 7.05
N GLU A 100 -8.44 -4.20 7.68
CA GLU A 100 -7.82 -4.15 9.00
C GLU A 100 -8.72 -4.83 10.04
N CYS A 101 -8.10 -5.57 10.97
CA CYS A 101 -8.78 -6.44 11.93
C CYS A 101 -9.45 -5.67 13.07
N TYR A 102 -10.22 -4.62 12.83
CA TYR A 102 -11.00 -3.94 13.86
C TYR A 102 -12.48 -3.83 13.46
N GLU A 103 -13.35 -3.76 14.45
CA GLU A 103 -14.79 -3.92 14.27
C GLU A 103 -15.40 -2.92 13.29
N GLN A 104 -15.02 -1.66 13.38
CA GLN A 104 -15.52 -0.61 12.49
C GLN A 104 -15.18 -0.92 11.02
N ALA A 105 -13.92 -1.27 10.73
CA ALA A 105 -13.49 -1.60 9.37
C ALA A 105 -14.28 -2.78 8.78
N HIS A 106 -14.51 -3.82 9.59
CA HIS A 106 -15.32 -4.96 9.17
C HIS A 106 -16.80 -4.60 8.98
N ARG A 107 -17.36 -3.70 9.79
CA ARG A 107 -18.73 -3.22 9.61
C ARG A 107 -18.85 -2.44 8.30
N GLU A 108 -17.97 -1.48 8.07
CA GLU A 108 -17.93 -0.65 6.85
C GLU A 108 -17.70 -1.52 5.59
N PHE A 109 -16.81 -2.51 5.71
CA PHE A 109 -16.56 -3.45 4.63
C PHE A 109 -17.80 -4.27 4.30
N ARG A 110 -18.50 -4.83 5.29
CA ARG A 110 -19.72 -5.63 5.08
C ARG A 110 -20.86 -4.84 4.45
N GLU A 111 -20.93 -3.53 4.67
CA GLU A 111 -21.90 -2.68 3.97
C GLU A 111 -21.64 -2.66 2.45
N CYS A 112 -20.37 -2.65 2.03
CA CYS A 112 -19.98 -2.63 0.63
C CYS A 112 -19.91 -4.04 0.02
N PHE A 113 -19.51 -5.04 0.80
CA PHE A 113 -19.18 -6.40 0.36
C PHE A 113 -19.83 -7.46 1.27
N PRO A 114 -21.17 -7.57 1.30
CA PRO A 114 -21.88 -8.38 2.29
C PRO A 114 -21.57 -9.87 2.24
N ASN A 115 -21.15 -10.40 1.09
CA ASN A 115 -20.89 -11.83 0.87
C ASN A 115 -19.40 -12.16 0.71
N THR A 116 -18.51 -11.22 1.01
CA THR A 116 -17.06 -11.38 0.79
C THR A 116 -16.35 -11.60 2.12
N GLN A 117 -15.47 -12.60 2.18
CA GLN A 117 -14.57 -12.82 3.32
C GLN A 117 -13.26 -12.08 3.09
N PRO A 118 -12.89 -11.11 3.92
CA PRO A 118 -11.65 -10.38 3.75
C PRO A 118 -10.46 -11.12 4.36
N ILE A 119 -9.30 -10.87 3.78
CA ILE A 119 -7.99 -11.20 4.35
C ILE A 119 -7.58 -10.07 5.31
N PRO A 120 -6.91 -10.35 6.44
CA PRO A 120 -6.35 -9.29 7.29
C PRO A 120 -5.39 -8.37 6.55
N ALA A 121 -5.64 -7.05 6.56
CA ALA A 121 -4.73 -6.07 5.97
C ALA A 121 -3.39 -5.98 6.71
N GLU A 122 -3.33 -6.50 7.92
CA GLU A 122 -2.10 -6.69 8.68
C GLU A 122 -1.11 -7.64 8.01
N TYR A 123 -1.57 -8.55 7.15
CA TYR A 123 -0.67 -9.45 6.41
C TYR A 123 0.24 -8.70 5.45
N PRO A 124 -0.25 -7.93 4.45
CA PRO A 124 0.64 -7.19 3.58
C PRO A 124 1.50 -6.15 4.32
N TYR A 125 0.98 -5.53 5.37
CA TYR A 125 1.78 -4.64 6.21
C TYR A 125 2.95 -5.38 6.87
N GLY A 126 2.70 -6.56 7.44
CA GLY A 126 3.74 -7.39 8.02
C GLY A 126 4.79 -7.84 7.01
N LEU A 127 4.37 -8.17 5.78
CA LEU A 127 5.27 -8.56 4.69
C LEU A 127 6.20 -7.42 4.24
N VAL A 128 5.73 -6.17 4.29
CA VAL A 128 6.57 -4.98 4.07
C VAL A 128 7.48 -4.75 5.27
N ALA A 129 6.93 -4.71 6.48
CA ALA A 129 7.64 -4.34 7.70
C ALA A 129 8.82 -5.28 8.02
N ASN A 130 8.66 -6.58 7.84
CA ASN A 130 9.74 -7.56 8.03
C ASN A 130 10.62 -7.78 6.79
N LYS A 131 10.38 -7.01 5.71
CA LYS A 131 11.11 -7.04 4.43
C LYS A 131 10.99 -8.39 3.70
N TRP A 132 10.01 -9.21 4.04
CA TRP A 132 9.85 -10.52 3.42
C TRP A 132 9.56 -10.41 1.92
N LEU A 133 8.70 -9.46 1.51
CA LEU A 133 8.39 -9.20 0.10
C LEU A 133 9.65 -8.88 -0.71
N PHE A 134 10.45 -7.95 -0.21
CA PHE A 134 11.65 -7.49 -0.92
C PHE A 134 12.68 -8.61 -1.05
N LYS A 135 12.94 -9.33 0.03
CA LYS A 135 13.91 -10.45 0.04
C LYS A 135 13.45 -11.64 -0.79
N THR A 136 12.14 -11.95 -0.75
CA THR A 136 11.60 -13.12 -1.46
C THR A 136 11.51 -12.90 -2.96
N PHE A 137 11.13 -11.68 -3.36
CA PHE A 137 10.88 -11.32 -4.76
C PHE A 137 11.94 -10.37 -5.33
N LYS A 138 13.15 -10.38 -4.76
CA LYS A 138 14.30 -9.63 -5.30
C LYS A 138 14.46 -9.94 -6.79
N GLY A 139 14.55 -8.90 -7.64
CA GLY A 139 14.63 -9.05 -9.10
C GLY A 139 13.28 -9.35 -9.79
N GLN A 140 12.15 -9.29 -9.06
CA GLN A 140 10.82 -9.58 -9.60
C GLN A 140 9.75 -8.62 -9.06
N ILE A 141 10.12 -7.69 -8.17
CA ILE A 141 9.19 -6.79 -7.49
C ILE A 141 9.20 -5.41 -8.13
N GLY A 142 8.02 -4.90 -8.44
CA GLY A 142 7.75 -3.54 -8.86
C GLY A 142 6.99 -2.75 -7.80
N ILE A 143 6.87 -1.45 -8.02
CA ILE A 143 6.16 -0.55 -7.12
C ILE A 143 5.26 0.41 -7.90
N VAL A 144 4.04 0.61 -7.40
CA VAL A 144 3.06 1.55 -7.95
C VAL A 144 2.77 2.63 -6.91
N GLY A 145 2.93 3.88 -7.27
CA GLY A 145 2.76 4.98 -6.33
C GLY A 145 2.76 6.37 -6.95
N ALA A 146 2.64 7.39 -6.12
CA ALA A 146 2.79 8.75 -6.58
C ALA A 146 4.21 9.03 -7.05
N LYS A 147 4.36 9.75 -8.17
CA LYS A 147 5.65 9.96 -8.84
C LYS A 147 6.73 10.48 -7.91
N GLU A 148 6.44 11.51 -7.14
CA GLU A 148 7.40 12.14 -6.24
C GLU A 148 7.89 11.19 -5.14
N LYS A 149 7.03 10.26 -4.68
CA LYS A 149 7.43 9.21 -3.73
C LYS A 149 8.30 8.17 -4.38
N LEU A 150 7.99 7.78 -5.62
CA LEU A 150 8.79 6.81 -6.35
C LEU A 150 10.17 7.37 -6.68
N ASP A 151 10.26 8.66 -7.05
CA ASP A 151 11.52 9.35 -7.28
C ASP A 151 12.38 9.36 -5.99
N LEU A 152 11.76 9.69 -4.84
CA LEU A 152 12.44 9.61 -3.54
C LEU A 152 12.92 8.20 -3.18
N ILE A 153 12.11 7.18 -3.46
CA ILE A 153 12.48 5.78 -3.21
C ILE A 153 13.69 5.40 -4.08
N GLN A 154 13.73 5.81 -5.33
CA GLN A 154 14.87 5.59 -6.21
C GLN A 154 16.12 6.28 -5.66
N GLU A 155 16.01 7.52 -5.20
CA GLU A 155 17.12 8.26 -4.61
C GLU A 155 17.59 7.62 -3.29
N LEU A 156 16.68 7.15 -2.43
CA LEU A 156 17.05 6.38 -1.22
C LEU A 156 17.83 5.10 -1.55
N LEU A 157 17.47 4.42 -2.64
CA LEU A 157 18.15 3.20 -3.08
C LEU A 157 19.53 3.46 -3.72
N GLU A 158 19.96 4.71 -3.91
CA GLU A 158 21.37 5.03 -4.23
C GLU A 158 22.30 4.81 -3.05
N TYR A 159 21.77 4.82 -1.81
CA TYR A 159 22.55 4.61 -0.59
C TYR A 159 22.64 3.14 -0.22
N GLN A 160 23.87 2.66 -0.01
CA GLN A 160 24.11 1.24 0.35
C GLN A 160 23.41 0.87 1.65
N GLU A 161 23.45 1.75 2.66
CA GLU A 161 22.80 1.51 3.95
C GLU A 161 21.29 1.26 3.80
N TYR A 162 20.62 2.01 2.93
CA TYR A 162 19.21 1.81 2.68
C TYR A 162 18.92 0.53 1.91
N ARG A 163 19.74 0.18 0.90
CA ARG A 163 19.63 -1.10 0.19
C ARG A 163 19.77 -2.28 1.13
N ASP A 164 20.77 -2.24 2.01
CA ASP A 164 21.01 -3.28 3.01
C ASP A 164 19.84 -3.40 3.99
N TYR A 165 19.26 -2.27 4.40
CA TYR A 165 18.10 -2.24 5.26
C TYR A 165 16.86 -2.83 4.58
N LEU A 166 16.56 -2.42 3.34
CA LEU A 166 15.39 -2.89 2.61
C LEU A 166 15.57 -4.32 2.08
N GLY A 167 16.79 -4.70 1.72
CA GLY A 167 17.15 -6.02 1.21
C GLY A 167 17.03 -6.17 -0.31
N ILE A 168 16.91 -5.04 -1.04
CA ILE A 168 16.92 -4.99 -2.51
C ILE A 168 17.80 -3.84 -3.00
N ASP A 169 18.31 -3.95 -4.22
CA ASP A 169 19.10 -2.90 -4.85
C ASP A 169 18.23 -1.89 -5.60
N LYS A 170 17.10 -2.36 -6.13
CA LYS A 170 16.09 -1.57 -6.87
C LYS A 170 14.75 -2.31 -6.90
N PHE A 171 13.70 -1.59 -7.26
CA PHE A 171 12.50 -2.21 -7.83
C PHE A 171 12.72 -2.39 -9.34
N GLU A 172 12.19 -3.44 -9.93
CA GLU A 172 12.35 -3.68 -11.36
C GLU A 172 11.53 -2.71 -12.21
N ASP A 173 10.35 -2.32 -11.70
CA ASP A 173 9.48 -1.35 -12.36
C ASP A 173 8.94 -0.32 -11.36
N TYR A 174 8.83 0.91 -11.81
CA TYR A 174 8.23 2.04 -11.08
C TYR A 174 7.05 2.59 -11.88
N ILE A 175 5.84 2.28 -11.45
CA ILE A 175 4.61 2.72 -12.11
C ILE A 175 4.06 3.93 -11.37
N SER A 176 4.09 5.08 -12.00
CA SER A 176 3.76 6.35 -11.36
C SER A 176 2.35 6.83 -11.71
N ILE A 177 1.72 7.48 -10.72
CA ILE A 177 0.53 8.32 -10.90
C ILE A 177 0.85 9.74 -10.40
N PRO A 178 0.02 10.76 -10.71
CA PRO A 178 0.16 12.09 -10.14
C PRO A 178 0.09 12.06 -8.60
N GLN A 179 0.93 12.85 -7.93
CA GLN A 179 0.93 13.01 -6.47
C GLN A 179 -0.38 13.61 -5.96
N LYS A 180 -0.97 14.53 -6.74
CA LYS A 180 -2.22 15.22 -6.42
C LYS A 180 -3.22 15.04 -7.55
N TYR A 181 -4.51 14.97 -7.17
CA TYR A 181 -5.64 15.01 -8.09
C TYR A 181 -5.68 13.87 -9.10
N ALA A 182 -5.10 12.72 -8.76
CA ALA A 182 -5.09 11.54 -9.63
C ALA A 182 -6.51 11.03 -9.96
N CYS A 183 -7.51 11.39 -9.15
CA CYS A 183 -8.91 11.01 -9.37
C CYS A 183 -9.68 12.00 -10.24
N ASP A 184 -9.20 13.25 -10.44
CA ASP A 184 -9.93 14.28 -11.20
C ASP A 184 -10.08 13.90 -12.68
N ASP A 185 -9.02 13.27 -13.24
CA ASP A 185 -9.05 12.68 -14.57
C ASP A 185 -8.55 11.23 -14.48
N ILE A 186 -9.46 10.36 -14.05
CA ILE A 186 -9.13 8.95 -13.82
C ILE A 186 -8.86 8.22 -15.14
N GLU A 187 -9.39 8.68 -16.26
CA GLU A 187 -9.13 8.08 -17.57
C GLU A 187 -7.71 8.42 -18.07
N ALA A 188 -7.25 9.66 -17.88
CA ALA A 188 -5.87 10.04 -18.17
C ALA A 188 -4.90 9.30 -17.25
N THR A 189 -5.23 9.15 -15.97
CA THR A 189 -4.42 8.37 -15.02
C THR A 189 -4.38 6.90 -15.40
N ASP A 190 -5.49 6.31 -15.82
CA ASP A 190 -5.57 4.93 -16.34
C ASP A 190 -4.68 4.72 -17.56
N LYS A 191 -4.77 5.64 -18.52
CA LYS A 191 -3.93 5.61 -19.73
C LYS A 191 -2.44 5.64 -19.38
N MET A 192 -2.05 6.54 -18.46
CA MET A 192 -0.67 6.65 -17.98
C MET A 192 -0.18 5.35 -17.34
N VAL A 193 -0.97 4.74 -16.48
CA VAL A 193 -0.63 3.46 -15.81
C VAL A 193 -0.51 2.33 -16.84
N ARG A 194 -1.44 2.24 -17.77
CA ARG A 194 -1.43 1.23 -18.83
C ARG A 194 -0.18 1.31 -19.70
N GLU A 195 0.19 2.52 -20.16
CA GLU A 195 1.38 2.74 -20.99
C GLU A 195 2.67 2.31 -20.29
N GLN A 196 2.78 2.58 -18.98
CA GLN A 196 3.93 2.16 -18.17
C GLN A 196 3.94 0.63 -17.98
N LEU A 197 2.80 0.02 -17.67
CA LEU A 197 2.68 -1.42 -17.42
C LEU A 197 2.93 -2.28 -18.67
N GLN A 198 2.69 -1.75 -19.86
CA GLN A 198 2.99 -2.48 -21.12
C GLN A 198 4.46 -2.87 -21.28
N ASN A 199 5.37 -2.14 -20.63
CA ASN A 199 6.81 -2.40 -20.67
C ASN A 199 7.35 -3.01 -19.37
N ALA A 200 6.47 -3.31 -18.42
CA ALA A 200 6.86 -3.84 -17.12
C ALA A 200 7.31 -5.30 -17.21
N THR A 201 8.18 -5.69 -16.29
CA THR A 201 8.75 -7.03 -16.20
C THR A 201 8.53 -7.69 -14.84
N SER A 202 8.11 -6.91 -13.85
CA SER A 202 7.86 -7.38 -12.49
C SER A 202 6.73 -8.39 -12.45
N LYS A 203 6.87 -9.39 -11.59
CA LYS A 203 5.86 -10.43 -11.39
C LYS A 203 4.95 -10.16 -10.19
N ILE A 204 5.36 -9.25 -9.33
CA ILE A 204 4.58 -8.76 -8.20
C ILE A 204 4.79 -7.26 -8.03
N PHE A 205 3.73 -6.53 -7.78
CA PHE A 205 3.76 -5.10 -7.47
C PHE A 205 3.20 -4.83 -6.09
N ILE A 206 3.87 -3.98 -5.32
CA ILE A 206 3.26 -3.32 -4.17
C ILE A 206 2.65 -2.00 -4.62
N GLU A 207 1.46 -1.68 -4.11
CA GLU A 207 0.68 -0.52 -4.56
C GLU A 207 0.29 0.38 -3.38
N GLY A 208 0.36 1.72 -3.61
CA GLY A 208 -0.10 2.76 -2.69
C GLY A 208 -0.52 4.03 -3.42
N ILE A 209 -1.66 3.97 -4.14
CA ILE A 209 -2.17 5.05 -5.00
C ILE A 209 -3.45 5.73 -4.49
N GLY A 210 -3.75 5.59 -3.21
CA GLY A 210 -4.92 6.23 -2.61
C GLY A 210 -6.24 5.74 -3.20
N HIS A 211 -7.19 6.67 -3.41
CA HIS A 211 -8.51 6.34 -3.93
C HIS A 211 -8.52 5.93 -5.40
N ALA A 212 -7.51 6.33 -6.19
CA ALA A 212 -7.40 5.92 -7.59
C ALA A 212 -7.39 4.39 -7.76
N LYS A 213 -6.92 3.63 -6.75
CA LYS A 213 -6.94 2.15 -6.80
C LYS A 213 -8.35 1.57 -6.97
N GLN A 214 -9.39 2.27 -6.52
CA GLN A 214 -10.77 1.80 -6.65
C GLN A 214 -11.17 1.64 -8.11
N ALA A 215 -10.71 2.55 -8.96
CA ALA A 215 -10.98 2.49 -10.39
C ALA A 215 -9.92 1.70 -11.19
N LEU A 216 -8.68 1.65 -10.71
CA LEU A 216 -7.52 1.21 -11.52
C LEU A 216 -6.97 -0.17 -11.16
N LEU A 217 -6.96 -0.57 -9.87
CA LEU A 217 -6.22 -1.75 -9.42
C LEU A 217 -6.61 -3.02 -10.18
N TRP A 218 -7.89 -3.26 -10.36
CA TRP A 218 -8.41 -4.43 -11.05
C TRP A 218 -8.02 -4.50 -12.53
N LYS A 219 -7.76 -3.35 -13.18
CA LYS A 219 -7.34 -3.26 -14.59
C LYS A 219 -5.84 -3.55 -14.77
N MET A 220 -5.03 -3.29 -13.74
CA MET A 220 -3.57 -3.41 -13.87
C MET A 220 -3.15 -4.82 -14.29
N LYS A 221 -3.80 -5.86 -13.78
CA LYS A 221 -3.53 -7.25 -14.17
C LYS A 221 -3.89 -7.58 -15.62
N GLU A 222 -4.76 -6.78 -16.25
CA GLU A 222 -5.10 -6.90 -17.66
C GLU A 222 -4.05 -6.22 -18.56
N TYR A 223 -3.38 -5.18 -18.06
CA TYR A 223 -2.31 -4.46 -18.76
C TYR A 223 -0.98 -5.19 -18.68
N HIS A 224 -0.69 -5.79 -17.55
CA HIS A 224 0.47 -6.61 -17.29
C HIS A 224 0.12 -7.73 -16.31
N PRO A 225 0.18 -9.01 -16.73
CA PRO A 225 -0.17 -10.14 -15.87
C PRO A 225 0.84 -10.31 -14.73
N ALA A 226 0.45 -9.87 -13.54
CA ALA A 226 1.25 -9.94 -12.31
C ALA A 226 0.34 -9.97 -11.08
N VAL A 227 0.94 -10.21 -9.91
CA VAL A 227 0.27 -10.07 -8.61
C VAL A 227 0.34 -8.60 -8.17
N TYR A 228 -0.78 -7.97 -7.89
CA TYR A 228 -0.87 -6.59 -7.39
C TYR A 228 -1.35 -6.58 -5.95
N LEU A 229 -0.48 -6.16 -5.04
CA LEU A 229 -0.72 -6.15 -3.60
C LEU A 229 -0.84 -4.72 -3.07
N SER A 230 -2.06 -4.30 -2.73
CA SER A 230 -2.28 -2.99 -2.11
C SER A 230 -1.73 -2.97 -0.68
N VAL A 231 -0.69 -2.18 -0.47
CA VAL A 231 -0.04 -1.98 0.84
C VAL A 231 -0.29 -0.56 1.38
N GLY A 232 -1.00 0.29 0.62
CA GLY A 232 -1.38 1.64 1.03
C GLY A 232 -0.20 2.43 1.60
N SER A 233 -0.27 2.77 2.90
CA SER A 233 0.80 3.51 3.60
C SER A 233 2.14 2.75 3.69
N GLY A 234 2.20 1.47 3.33
CA GLY A 234 3.45 0.74 3.19
C GLY A 234 4.39 1.36 2.16
N VAL A 235 3.86 1.94 1.06
CA VAL A 235 4.67 2.71 0.10
C VAL A 235 5.25 3.98 0.74
N CYS A 236 4.49 4.66 1.61
CA CYS A 236 5.00 5.81 2.36
C CYS A 236 6.08 5.40 3.37
N ALA A 237 5.98 4.21 3.97
CA ALA A 237 7.02 3.65 4.83
C ALA A 237 8.31 3.41 4.05
N VAL A 238 8.22 2.80 2.86
CA VAL A 238 9.38 2.60 1.95
C VAL A 238 9.98 3.94 1.54
N ALA A 239 9.20 5.00 1.38
CA ALA A 239 9.70 6.34 1.09
C ALA A 239 10.26 7.09 2.33
N GLY A 240 10.26 6.49 3.52
CA GLY A 240 10.72 7.12 4.76
C GLY A 240 9.87 8.30 5.24
N VAL A 241 8.61 8.39 4.80
CA VAL A 241 7.73 9.54 5.08
C VAL A 241 6.46 9.17 5.88
N GLN A 242 6.38 7.96 6.38
CA GLN A 242 5.26 7.49 7.18
C GLN A 242 5.66 7.29 8.64
N ASP A 243 4.89 7.88 9.55
CA ASP A 243 4.92 7.43 10.94
C ASP A 243 4.22 6.06 11.04
N CYS A 244 5.02 5.04 11.27
CA CYS A 244 4.54 3.67 11.34
C CYS A 244 4.29 3.18 12.77
N ARG A 245 4.56 4.00 13.81
CA ARG A 245 4.49 3.60 15.23
C ARG A 245 3.08 3.21 15.67
N GLY A 246 2.06 3.84 15.09
CA GLY A 246 0.66 3.48 15.33
C GLY A 246 0.21 2.18 14.66
N ARG A 247 1.11 1.50 13.94
CA ARG A 247 0.81 0.26 13.23
C ARG A 247 1.69 -0.86 13.78
N PRO A 248 1.13 -1.91 14.39
CA PRO A 248 1.88 -2.94 15.10
C PRO A 248 3.02 -3.57 14.32
N TYR A 249 2.82 -3.77 13.02
CA TYR A 249 3.83 -4.36 12.15
C TYR A 249 5.02 -3.47 11.82
N PHE A 250 4.90 -2.16 12.02
CA PHE A 250 5.92 -1.18 11.68
C PHE A 250 6.67 -0.62 12.90
N ALA A 251 6.51 -1.20 14.10
CA ALA A 251 7.10 -0.69 15.33
C ALA A 251 8.63 -0.51 15.27
N ASP A 252 9.33 -1.39 14.56
CA ASP A 252 10.79 -1.32 14.37
C ASP A 252 11.19 -0.79 12.96
N TRP A 253 10.25 -0.20 12.22
CA TRP A 253 10.56 0.38 10.92
C TRP A 253 11.41 1.62 11.10
N LYS A 254 12.55 1.66 10.40
CA LYS A 254 13.47 2.81 10.42
C LYS A 254 13.12 3.77 9.30
N ASN A 255 12.94 5.03 9.64
CA ASN A 255 12.67 6.08 8.68
C ASN A 255 14.01 6.67 8.18
N TYR A 256 14.46 6.21 7.03
CA TYR A 256 15.60 6.79 6.34
C TYR A 256 15.16 8.04 5.58
N ARG A 257 15.92 9.12 5.72
CA ARG A 257 15.72 10.37 4.99
C ARG A 257 17.04 10.88 4.45
N ILE A 258 16.97 11.55 3.29
CA ILE A 258 18.11 12.16 2.63
C ILE A 258 18.28 13.59 3.15
N LYS A 259 19.46 13.91 3.63
CA LYS A 259 19.78 15.26 4.12
C LYS A 259 19.78 16.25 2.95
N GLY A 260 19.05 17.36 3.13
CA GLY A 260 18.92 18.40 2.10
C GLY A 260 17.87 18.11 1.00
N TYR A 261 17.18 16.97 1.05
CA TYR A 261 16.07 16.71 0.13
C TYR A 261 14.88 17.61 0.47
N ASP A 262 14.20 18.11 -0.56
CA ASP A 262 12.99 18.93 -0.41
C ASP A 262 11.75 18.07 -0.23
N TYR A 263 11.44 17.74 1.02
CA TYR A 263 10.27 16.96 1.37
C TYR A 263 8.92 17.68 1.20
N SER A 264 8.93 18.99 0.87
CA SER A 264 7.67 19.72 0.61
C SER A 264 6.91 19.20 -0.62
N LYS A 265 7.61 18.50 -1.52
CA LYS A 265 7.05 17.87 -2.72
C LYS A 265 6.30 16.58 -2.40
N ILE A 266 6.58 16.00 -1.25
CA ILE A 266 6.04 14.71 -0.82
C ILE A 266 4.93 14.96 0.18
N ASP A 267 3.86 14.18 0.08
CA ASP A 267 2.87 14.09 1.14
C ASP A 267 3.49 13.44 2.37
N ILE A 268 3.89 14.26 3.33
CA ILE A 268 4.40 13.79 4.61
C ILE A 268 3.22 13.65 5.57
N TRP A 269 2.86 12.41 5.83
CA TRP A 269 1.86 12.11 6.83
C TRP A 269 2.38 12.42 8.22
N ARG A 270 2.05 13.63 8.74
CA ARG A 270 2.44 14.18 10.04
C ARG A 270 3.96 14.33 10.23
N ASP A 271 4.45 15.52 10.02
CA ASP A 271 5.82 15.93 10.39
C ASP A 271 6.12 15.82 11.89
N THR A 272 5.08 15.72 12.71
CA THR A 272 5.19 15.68 14.16
C THR A 272 5.30 14.26 14.64
N GLY A 273 6.50 13.82 14.97
CA GLY A 273 6.71 12.61 15.72
C GLY A 273 7.45 11.47 14.99
N LEU A 274 8.11 11.72 13.87
CA LEU A 274 9.16 10.83 13.38
C LEU A 274 10.35 10.97 14.32
N GLU A 275 10.33 10.23 15.41
CA GLU A 275 11.51 9.97 16.23
C GLU A 275 12.34 8.92 15.49
N ASP A 276 13.65 8.88 15.71
CA ASP A 276 14.55 7.90 15.12
C ASP A 276 14.73 8.00 13.59
N ILE A 277 14.73 9.22 13.03
CA ILE A 277 15.09 9.44 11.63
C ILE A 277 16.58 9.15 11.45
N ILE A 278 16.90 8.29 10.49
CA ILE A 278 18.27 8.04 10.05
C ILE A 278 18.53 8.93 8.83
N TRP A 279 19.43 9.90 8.98
CA TRP A 279 19.81 10.81 7.91
C TRP A 279 20.92 10.24 7.06
N LEU A 280 20.64 10.10 5.76
CA LEU A 280 21.62 9.72 4.75
C LEU A 280 22.27 10.98 4.19
N GLU A 281 23.61 10.98 4.10
CA GLU A 281 24.41 12.04 3.53
C GLU A 281 25.18 11.48 2.33
N LYS A 282 25.29 12.30 1.24
CA LYS A 282 26.11 11.93 0.07
C LYS A 282 27.57 12.10 0.35
#